data_f74d93174d1aba2523d24529af61cfa4
#
_entry.id   f74d93174d1aba2523d24529af61cfa4
#
_cell.length_a   1.000
_cell.length_b   1.000
_cell.length_c   1.000
_cell.angle_alpha   90.00
_cell.angle_beta   90.00
_cell.angle_gamma   90.00
#
_symmetry.space_group_name_H-M   'P 1'
#
loop_
_entity.id
_entity.type
_entity.pdbx_description
1 polymer ?
#
loop_
_entity_poly.entity_id
_entity_poly.type
_entity_poly.pdbx_seq_one_letter_code
_entity_poly.pdbx_strand_id
1 'polypeptide(L)'
;MKHRNTIRLSALLAALVLCLGLLAGCGSASQPDDAAEETSQAPAAPEGSAPESDESDRQADADDAPAGDSSADGTPISALPEDFPMELTFSSGAGAWRTVLTLQPDGSFTGQYSDWDGGGDPSQYPEGIYYICNFSGTFSDLRQLDETTYVMTLDTLTAQETEGEEWTEDGILYIGSAPYGLEGGTEFFLYTPESSTDVLTTEALQVEWPEWNLPETVPDGQLGCWLLYNQAMDQAFFSYD
;
A
#
# COMPACT_ATOMS: atom_id res chain seq x y z
N MET A 1 -39.77 -30.73 19.65
CA MET A 1 -38.75 -30.00 18.88
C MET A 1 -37.40 -30.16 19.56
N LYS A 2 -36.74 -31.30 19.35
CA LYS A 2 -35.44 -31.58 19.97
C LYS A 2 -34.78 -32.69 19.16
N HIS A 3 -34.21 -32.37 18.00
CA HIS A 3 -33.39 -33.32 17.16
C HIS A 3 -32.73 -32.61 16.00
N ARG A 4 -31.86 -31.62 16.24
CA ARG A 4 -31.03 -31.05 15.13
C ARG A 4 -29.57 -30.66 15.49
N ASN A 5 -29.09 -31.00 16.71
CA ASN A 5 -27.74 -30.57 17.15
C ASN A 5 -26.72 -31.70 17.33
N THR A 6 -27.01 -32.93 16.93
CA THR A 6 -26.10 -34.08 17.17
C THR A 6 -25.28 -34.51 15.95
N ILE A 7 -25.39 -33.86 14.78
CA ILE A 7 -24.68 -34.30 13.56
C ILE A 7 -23.42 -33.43 13.27
N ARG A 8 -23.21 -32.34 13.96
CA ARG A 8 -22.05 -31.45 13.68
C ARG A 8 -20.79 -31.69 14.54
N LEU A 9 -20.84 -32.60 15.50
CA LEU A 9 -19.70 -32.87 16.39
C LEU A 9 -18.85 -34.08 15.97
N SER A 10 -19.29 -34.88 15.00
CA SER A 10 -18.55 -36.10 14.56
C SER A 10 -17.59 -35.86 13.38
N ALA A 11 -17.60 -34.70 12.74
CA ALA A 11 -16.74 -34.41 11.59
C ALA A 11 -15.39 -33.76 11.95
N LEU A 12 -15.19 -33.33 13.20
CA LEU A 12 -13.98 -32.60 13.64
C LEU A 12 -12.90 -33.51 14.26
N LEU A 13 -13.16 -34.82 14.47
CA LEU A 13 -12.19 -35.74 15.08
C LEU A 13 -11.42 -36.62 14.09
N ALA A 14 -11.73 -36.54 12.80
CA ALA A 14 -11.07 -37.40 11.78
C ALA A 14 -9.87 -36.74 11.06
N ALA A 15 -9.61 -35.47 11.29
CA ALA A 15 -8.53 -34.75 10.61
C ALA A 15 -7.20 -34.66 11.40
N LEU A 16 -7.13 -35.17 12.62
CA LEU A 16 -5.97 -34.98 13.53
C LEU A 16 -4.99 -36.18 13.56
N VAL A 17 -5.16 -37.20 12.78
CA VAL A 17 -4.32 -38.45 12.86
C VAL A 17 -3.39 -38.67 11.68
N LEU A 18 -3.32 -37.75 10.68
CA LEU A 18 -2.51 -38.02 9.47
C LEU A 18 -1.20 -37.21 9.35
N CYS A 19 -0.76 -36.52 10.36
CA CYS A 19 0.49 -35.69 10.30
C CYS A 19 1.63 -36.14 11.23
N LEU A 20 1.67 -37.42 11.64
CA LEU A 20 2.79 -37.95 12.46
C LEU A 20 3.45 -39.13 11.74
N GLY A 21 4.37 -38.83 10.86
CA GLY A 21 5.26 -39.84 10.28
C GLY A 21 6.05 -39.30 9.12
N LEU A 22 7.26 -38.84 9.40
CA LEU A 22 8.45 -38.85 8.53
C LEU A 22 9.52 -37.90 9.04
N LEU A 23 10.19 -38.30 10.13
CA LEU A 23 11.49 -37.77 10.54
C LEU A 23 12.38 -38.96 10.93
N ALA A 24 13.14 -39.46 10.00
CA ALA A 24 14.35 -40.24 10.28
C ALA A 24 15.25 -40.22 9.03
N GLY A 25 16.45 -39.64 9.16
CA GLY A 25 17.47 -39.64 8.11
C GLY A 25 18.74 -38.96 8.60
N CYS A 26 19.58 -39.68 9.31
CA CYS A 26 20.92 -39.36 9.77
C CYS A 26 21.94 -39.12 8.64
N GLY A 27 23.06 -38.42 9.00
CA GLY A 27 24.34 -38.54 8.32
C GLY A 27 25.19 -37.28 8.51
N SER A 28 25.91 -37.18 9.53
CA SER A 28 27.36 -37.26 9.89
C SER A 28 28.36 -36.46 9.05
N ALA A 29 28.98 -35.50 9.73
CA ALA A 29 30.39 -35.21 9.90
C ALA A 29 31.33 -34.96 8.72
N SER A 30 31.97 -33.79 8.70
CA SER A 30 33.44 -33.62 8.84
C SER A 30 33.83 -32.16 8.67
N GLN A 31 34.45 -31.57 9.70
CA GLN A 31 35.49 -30.53 9.61
C GLN A 31 36.84 -31.28 9.46
N PRO A 32 37.99 -30.68 9.05
CA PRO A 32 38.55 -29.43 9.58
C PRO A 32 39.33 -28.53 8.57
N ASP A 33 39.65 -27.32 9.11
CA ASP A 33 40.86 -26.48 8.94
C ASP A 33 41.43 -26.14 7.57
N ASP A 34 41.60 -24.87 7.24
CA ASP A 34 42.90 -24.18 7.45
C ASP A 34 42.79 -22.68 7.08
N ALA A 35 43.66 -21.92 7.71
CA ALA A 35 43.84 -20.47 7.69
C ALA A 35 44.41 -19.94 6.36
N ALA A 36 44.05 -18.73 5.98
CA ALA A 36 44.95 -17.73 5.39
C ALA A 36 44.38 -16.32 5.46
N GLU A 37 45.02 -15.48 6.22
CA GLU A 37 45.00 -14.02 6.12
C GLU A 37 45.49 -13.57 4.72
N GLU A 38 44.80 -12.67 4.08
CA GLU A 38 45.45 -11.71 3.18
C GLU A 38 44.81 -10.35 3.26
N THR A 39 45.59 -9.45 3.79
CA THR A 39 45.54 -8.00 3.77
C THR A 39 45.65 -7.50 2.32
N SER A 40 44.74 -6.67 1.83
CA SER A 40 45.07 -5.78 0.70
C SER A 40 44.24 -4.49 0.72
N GLN A 41 44.87 -3.49 1.22
CA GLN A 41 45.05 -2.10 0.78
C GLN A 41 44.09 -1.55 -0.27
N ALA A 42 43.44 -0.46 0.13
CA ALA A 42 42.83 0.55 -0.72
C ALA A 42 43.88 1.27 -1.60
N PRO A 43 43.59 1.67 -2.82
CA PRO A 43 44.33 2.71 -3.50
C PRO A 43 43.63 4.06 -3.43
N ALA A 44 44.45 5.06 -3.20
CA ALA A 44 44.19 6.48 -3.09
C ALA A 44 43.67 7.09 -4.41
N ALA A 45 42.89 8.16 -4.22
CA ALA A 45 42.51 9.11 -5.24
C ALA A 45 43.73 9.88 -5.81
N PRO A 46 43.72 10.31 -7.06
CA PRO A 46 44.54 11.44 -7.51
C PRO A 46 43.74 12.73 -7.53
N GLU A 47 44.30 13.72 -6.86
CA GLU A 47 44.01 15.14 -7.09
C GLU A 47 44.62 15.58 -8.43
N GLY A 48 43.94 16.54 -9.07
CA GLY A 48 44.64 17.27 -10.11
C GLY A 48 43.77 18.08 -11.05
N SER A 49 43.67 19.38 -10.76
CA SER A 49 43.78 20.50 -11.67
C SER A 49 42.54 20.95 -12.45
N ALA A 50 42.05 22.11 -12.06
CA ALA A 50 41.32 23.05 -12.90
C ALA A 50 42.24 23.62 -14.01
N PRO A 51 41.66 24.05 -15.13
CA PRO A 51 42.01 25.34 -15.71
C PRO A 51 40.82 26.28 -15.91
N GLU A 52 41.20 27.53 -15.90
CA GLU A 52 40.41 28.76 -15.94
C GLU A 52 39.68 28.99 -17.27
N SER A 53 38.56 29.69 -17.12
CA SER A 53 37.97 30.76 -17.93
C SER A 53 38.19 30.77 -19.46
N ASP A 54 37.05 30.74 -20.17
CA ASP A 54 36.90 31.71 -21.31
C ASP A 54 35.43 32.19 -21.38
N GLU A 55 35.26 33.50 -21.25
CA GLU A 55 34.02 34.21 -21.50
C GLU A 55 33.73 34.18 -23.01
N SER A 56 32.57 33.69 -23.39
CA SER A 56 31.98 34.03 -24.68
C SER A 56 30.48 34.23 -24.53
N ASP A 57 30.17 35.50 -24.55
CA ASP A 57 28.88 36.10 -24.82
C ASP A 57 28.11 35.32 -25.90
N ARG A 58 27.00 34.66 -25.50
CA ARG A 58 25.92 34.33 -26.41
C ARG A 58 24.59 34.53 -25.66
N GLN A 59 24.02 35.67 -25.88
CA GLN A 59 22.63 36.00 -25.76
C GLN A 59 21.86 34.97 -26.61
N ALA A 60 21.18 34.06 -25.95
CA ALA A 60 20.20 33.16 -26.55
C ALA A 60 18.88 33.41 -25.85
N ASP A 61 17.91 33.73 -26.66
CA ASP A 61 16.53 33.99 -26.37
C ASP A 61 15.97 33.02 -25.32
N ALA A 62 15.32 33.57 -24.31
CA ALA A 62 14.45 32.86 -23.42
C ALA A 62 13.25 32.35 -24.25
N ASP A 63 13.35 31.12 -24.70
CA ASP A 63 12.20 30.38 -25.17
C ASP A 63 11.37 30.02 -23.93
N ASP A 64 10.26 30.70 -23.84
CA ASP A 64 9.18 30.50 -22.87
C ASP A 64 8.63 29.09 -23.07
N ALA A 65 9.23 28.11 -22.38
CA ALA A 65 8.62 26.81 -22.26
C ALA A 65 7.40 26.99 -21.35
N PRO A 66 6.18 26.75 -21.82
CA PRO A 66 5.04 26.76 -20.94
C PRO A 66 5.26 25.68 -19.88
N ALA A 67 5.35 26.12 -18.62
CA ALA A 67 5.12 25.23 -17.50
C ALA A 67 3.74 24.59 -17.77
N GLY A 68 3.72 23.32 -18.11
CA GLY A 68 2.50 22.57 -18.30
C GLY A 68 1.78 22.55 -16.95
N ASP A 69 0.80 23.41 -16.84
CA ASP A 69 -0.26 23.32 -15.84
C ASP A 69 -1.03 22.03 -16.22
N SER A 70 -0.63 20.92 -15.62
CA SER A 70 -1.34 19.64 -15.72
C SER A 70 -2.50 19.61 -14.72
N SER A 71 -3.28 20.67 -14.64
CA SER A 71 -4.61 20.54 -14.06
C SER A 71 -5.43 19.74 -15.05
N ALA A 72 -5.75 18.50 -14.70
CA ALA A 72 -6.69 17.71 -15.50
C ALA A 72 -7.97 18.54 -15.69
N ASP A 73 -8.27 18.91 -16.95
CA ASP A 73 -9.47 19.65 -17.30
C ASP A 73 -10.68 18.75 -17.03
N GLY A 74 -11.35 18.95 -15.90
CA GLY A 74 -12.55 18.19 -15.51
C GLY A 74 -13.69 19.14 -15.13
N THR A 75 -14.91 18.61 -15.10
CA THR A 75 -16.08 19.35 -14.64
C THR A 75 -16.11 19.34 -13.10
N PRO A 76 -16.07 20.50 -12.42
CA PRO A 76 -16.19 20.54 -10.96
C PRO A 76 -17.51 19.92 -10.49
N ILE A 77 -17.43 19.10 -9.45
CA ILE A 77 -18.58 18.47 -8.80
C ILE A 77 -18.61 18.86 -7.31
N SER A 78 -19.80 18.85 -6.73
CA SER A 78 -19.99 19.18 -5.31
C SER A 78 -19.96 17.97 -4.39
N ALA A 79 -20.09 16.77 -4.97
CA ALA A 79 -20.05 15.51 -4.23
C ALA A 79 -19.72 14.36 -5.18
N LEU A 80 -19.11 13.31 -4.64
CA LEU A 80 -18.92 12.02 -5.30
C LEU A 80 -20.26 11.31 -5.55
N PRO A 81 -20.31 10.26 -6.38
CA PRO A 81 -21.52 9.50 -6.67
C PRO A 81 -22.27 8.98 -5.44
N GLU A 82 -23.53 8.53 -5.65
CA GLU A 82 -24.42 8.03 -4.58
C GLU A 82 -23.93 6.72 -3.93
N ASP A 83 -22.96 6.03 -4.55
CA ASP A 83 -22.31 4.85 -3.97
C ASP A 83 -21.50 5.16 -2.71
N PHE A 84 -21.14 6.42 -2.49
CA PHE A 84 -20.41 6.87 -1.29
C PHE A 84 -21.38 7.19 -0.12
N PRO A 85 -21.01 6.93 1.16
CA PRO A 85 -19.65 6.58 1.63
C PRO A 85 -19.22 5.16 1.27
N MET A 86 -17.92 5.00 0.98
CA MET A 86 -17.34 3.73 0.57
C MET A 86 -16.05 3.41 1.32
N GLU A 87 -15.87 2.13 1.66
CA GLU A 87 -14.63 1.61 2.18
C GLU A 87 -13.71 1.16 1.03
N LEU A 88 -12.47 1.65 1.05
CA LEU A 88 -11.44 1.36 0.08
C LEU A 88 -10.21 0.81 0.81
N THR A 89 -9.59 -0.22 0.30
CA THR A 89 -8.46 -0.90 0.94
C THR A 89 -7.25 -0.96 0.03
N PHE A 90 -6.10 -0.59 0.58
CA PHE A 90 -4.77 -0.83 0.03
C PHE A 90 -4.06 -1.86 0.90
N SER A 91 -3.57 -2.95 0.33
CA SER A 91 -2.96 -4.03 1.11
C SER A 91 -1.95 -4.83 0.31
N SER A 92 -1.12 -5.60 1.01
CA SER A 92 -0.19 -6.54 0.39
C SER A 92 -0.86 -7.74 -0.31
N GLY A 93 -2.19 -7.88 -0.20
CA GLY A 93 -2.90 -9.08 -0.66
C GLY A 93 -2.66 -10.34 0.19
N ALA A 94 -1.53 -10.41 0.91
CA ALA A 94 -1.17 -11.55 1.76
C ALA A 94 -1.65 -11.41 3.21
N GLY A 95 -2.29 -10.29 3.57
CA GLY A 95 -2.90 -10.06 4.87
C GLY A 95 -1.95 -9.61 5.98
N ALA A 96 -0.68 -9.27 5.67
CA ALA A 96 0.26 -8.77 6.66
C ALA A 96 -0.09 -7.33 7.07
N TRP A 97 -0.17 -6.43 6.11
CA TRP A 97 -0.50 -5.04 6.32
C TRP A 97 -1.66 -4.58 5.42
N ARG A 98 -2.35 -3.56 5.87
CA ARG A 98 -3.41 -2.90 5.11
C ARG A 98 -3.64 -1.48 5.58
N THR A 99 -4.09 -0.64 4.65
CA THR A 99 -4.72 0.65 4.92
C THR A 99 -6.17 0.58 4.50
N VAL A 100 -7.08 0.87 5.41
CA VAL A 100 -8.51 0.96 5.14
C VAL A 100 -8.93 2.41 5.22
N LEU A 101 -9.61 2.89 4.19
CA LEU A 101 -10.07 4.27 4.04
C LEU A 101 -11.58 4.28 3.85
N THR A 102 -12.32 5.03 4.65
CA THR A 102 -13.75 5.32 4.41
C THR A 102 -13.87 6.72 3.82
N LEU A 103 -14.18 6.80 2.53
CA LEU A 103 -14.35 8.05 1.78
C LEU A 103 -15.81 8.46 1.77
N GLN A 104 -16.08 9.72 2.12
CA GLN A 104 -17.41 10.31 2.15
C GLN A 104 -17.75 11.02 0.82
N PRO A 105 -19.04 11.24 0.51
CA PRO A 105 -19.44 11.94 -0.71
C PRO A 105 -18.85 13.35 -0.85
N ASP A 106 -18.59 14.04 0.26
CA ASP A 106 -18.05 15.40 0.30
C ASP A 106 -16.52 15.46 0.20
N GLY A 107 -15.85 14.31 0.01
CA GLY A 107 -14.41 14.20 -0.07
C GLY A 107 -13.71 14.07 1.29
N SER A 108 -14.43 14.18 2.41
CA SER A 108 -13.84 13.88 3.72
C SER A 108 -13.60 12.39 3.88
N PHE A 109 -12.60 12.02 4.67
CA PHE A 109 -12.30 10.62 4.92
C PHE A 109 -11.73 10.37 6.31
N THR A 110 -11.89 9.12 6.76
CA THR A 110 -11.18 8.55 7.92
C THR A 110 -10.59 7.22 7.51
N GLY A 111 -9.52 6.79 8.18
CA GLY A 111 -8.94 5.49 7.89
C GLY A 111 -7.95 5.03 8.94
N GLN A 112 -7.42 3.84 8.71
CA GLN A 112 -6.42 3.22 9.56
C GLN A 112 -5.44 2.41 8.71
N TYR A 113 -4.17 2.65 8.91
CA TYR A 113 -3.10 1.72 8.52
C TYR A 113 -2.84 0.76 9.68
N SER A 114 -2.61 -0.50 9.37
CA SER A 114 -2.20 -1.51 10.34
C SER A 114 -1.29 -2.55 9.70
N ASP A 115 -0.25 -2.94 10.46
CA ASP A 115 0.65 -4.05 10.12
C ASP A 115 0.95 -4.83 11.39
N TRP A 116 0.88 -6.16 11.31
CA TRP A 116 1.16 -7.02 12.43
C TRP A 116 2.44 -7.82 12.18
N ASP A 117 3.39 -7.68 13.10
CA ASP A 117 4.63 -8.46 13.12
C ASP A 117 4.60 -9.39 14.34
N GLY A 118 4.55 -10.70 14.08
CA GLY A 118 4.66 -11.73 15.11
C GLY A 118 6.05 -11.86 15.72
N GLY A 119 7.01 -11.00 15.30
CA GLY A 119 8.37 -10.92 15.84
C GLY A 119 8.44 -10.24 17.20
N GLY A 120 9.67 -9.93 17.61
CA GLY A 120 9.95 -9.33 18.90
C GLY A 120 10.30 -10.34 19.98
N ASP A 121 10.52 -9.84 21.20
CA ASP A 121 10.83 -10.69 22.37
C ASP A 121 9.51 -11.20 23.00
N PRO A 122 9.20 -12.51 22.89
CA PRO A 122 7.95 -13.05 23.44
C PRO A 122 7.84 -12.93 24.96
N SER A 123 8.97 -12.64 25.66
CA SER A 123 8.96 -12.40 27.10
C SER A 123 8.50 -10.99 27.46
N GLN A 124 8.60 -10.04 26.52
CA GLN A 124 8.16 -8.66 26.69
C GLN A 124 6.83 -8.39 25.97
N TYR A 125 6.68 -8.93 24.77
CA TYR A 125 5.54 -8.72 23.89
C TYR A 125 4.98 -10.06 23.42
N PRO A 126 4.29 -10.82 24.30
CA PRO A 126 3.81 -12.17 23.99
C PRO A 126 2.77 -12.19 22.86
N GLU A 127 2.09 -11.08 22.62
CA GLU A 127 1.08 -10.94 21.57
C GLU A 127 1.64 -10.24 20.30
N GLY A 128 2.95 -9.90 20.27
CA GLY A 128 3.64 -9.37 19.11
C GLY A 128 3.75 -7.86 19.05
N ILE A 129 4.07 -7.35 17.85
CA ILE A 129 4.25 -5.93 17.55
C ILE A 129 3.17 -5.50 16.53
N TYR A 130 2.56 -4.35 16.75
CA TYR A 130 1.51 -3.80 15.91
C TYR A 130 1.85 -2.37 15.49
N TYR A 131 2.08 -2.18 14.20
CA TYR A 131 2.22 -0.85 13.62
C TYR A 131 0.85 -0.30 13.29
N ILE A 132 0.57 0.94 13.68
CA ILE A 132 -0.76 1.53 13.54
C ILE A 132 -0.68 3.02 13.21
N CYS A 133 -1.58 3.48 12.35
CA CYS A 133 -1.85 4.89 12.13
C CYS A 133 -3.35 5.08 11.90
N ASN A 134 -4.04 5.72 12.85
CA ASN A 134 -5.38 6.24 12.62
C ASN A 134 -5.27 7.63 12.01
N PHE A 135 -6.05 7.91 10.98
CA PHE A 135 -5.95 9.18 10.29
C PHE A 135 -7.31 9.70 9.82
N SER A 136 -7.35 10.98 9.53
CA SER A 136 -8.46 11.64 8.87
C SER A 136 -7.96 12.70 7.92
N GLY A 137 -8.78 13.09 6.95
CA GLY A 137 -8.42 14.12 6.01
C GLY A 137 -9.55 14.52 5.10
N THR A 138 -9.21 15.32 4.11
CA THR A 138 -10.15 15.81 3.10
C THR A 138 -9.49 15.83 1.73
N PHE A 139 -10.23 15.40 0.73
CA PHE A 139 -9.98 15.73 -0.66
C PHE A 139 -10.80 16.95 -1.03
N SER A 140 -10.21 17.87 -1.76
CA SER A 140 -10.83 19.07 -2.32
C SER A 140 -10.75 19.06 -3.84
N ASP A 141 -11.28 20.07 -4.50
CA ASP A 141 -11.23 20.25 -5.96
C ASP A 141 -11.69 19.00 -6.71
N LEU A 142 -12.85 18.46 -6.29
CA LEU A 142 -13.43 17.27 -6.88
C LEU A 142 -13.90 17.60 -8.31
N ARG A 143 -13.40 16.87 -9.30
CA ARG A 143 -13.73 17.06 -10.71
C ARG A 143 -14.03 15.71 -11.38
N GLN A 144 -15.01 15.69 -12.26
CA GLN A 144 -15.26 14.56 -13.14
C GLN A 144 -14.55 14.79 -14.47
N LEU A 145 -13.65 13.90 -14.85
CA LEU A 145 -12.89 13.96 -16.11
C LEU A 145 -13.67 13.38 -17.27
N ASP A 146 -14.31 12.24 -17.04
CA ASP A 146 -15.17 11.54 -17.99
C ASP A 146 -16.27 10.76 -17.24
N GLU A 147 -16.99 9.87 -17.93
CA GLU A 147 -18.12 9.11 -17.37
C GLU A 147 -17.69 8.16 -16.23
N THR A 148 -16.43 7.75 -16.19
CA THR A 148 -15.90 6.72 -15.29
C THR A 148 -14.74 7.18 -14.44
N THR A 149 -14.26 8.42 -14.60
CA THR A 149 -13.04 8.93 -13.97
C THR A 149 -13.29 10.25 -13.25
N TYR A 150 -12.85 10.28 -12.00
CA TYR A 150 -12.81 11.49 -11.18
C TYR A 150 -11.37 11.79 -10.76
N VAL A 151 -11.10 13.06 -10.47
CA VAL A 151 -9.83 13.50 -9.89
C VAL A 151 -10.13 14.42 -8.72
N MET A 152 -9.27 14.34 -7.70
CA MET A 152 -9.38 15.12 -6.48
C MET A 152 -8.00 15.44 -5.91
N THR A 153 -7.90 16.54 -5.18
CA THR A 153 -6.66 17.00 -4.55
C THR A 153 -6.70 16.68 -3.07
N LEU A 154 -5.65 16.04 -2.54
CA LEU A 154 -5.49 15.86 -1.10
C LEU A 154 -5.20 17.21 -0.45
N ASP A 155 -6.17 17.73 0.32
CA ASP A 155 -6.10 19.02 0.98
C ASP A 155 -5.54 18.91 2.40
N THR A 156 -6.07 17.96 3.19
CA THR A 156 -5.60 17.72 4.56
C THR A 156 -5.42 16.23 4.81
N LEU A 157 -4.39 15.91 5.60
CA LEU A 157 -4.13 14.56 6.11
C LEU A 157 -3.54 14.70 7.51
N THR A 158 -4.21 14.12 8.51
CA THR A 158 -3.82 14.21 9.92
C THR A 158 -3.78 12.82 10.52
N ALA A 159 -2.58 12.37 10.91
CA ALA A 159 -2.38 11.17 11.70
C ALA A 159 -2.67 11.46 13.19
N GLN A 160 -3.21 10.47 13.90
CA GLN A 160 -3.47 10.56 15.34
C GLN A 160 -2.25 10.13 16.15
N GLU A 161 -1.55 9.10 15.69
CA GLU A 161 -0.32 8.61 16.30
C GLU A 161 0.88 9.39 15.75
N THR A 162 1.91 9.57 16.58
CA THR A 162 3.20 10.10 16.14
C THR A 162 4.05 8.95 15.58
N GLU A 163 4.59 9.11 14.40
CA GLU A 163 5.46 8.10 13.77
C GLU A 163 6.64 7.76 14.69
N GLY A 164 6.83 6.47 14.96
CA GLY A 164 7.86 5.94 15.84
C GLY A 164 7.54 6.05 17.33
N GLU A 165 6.38 6.57 17.74
CA GLU A 165 5.93 6.54 19.13
C GLU A 165 5.59 5.11 19.53
N GLU A 166 6.09 4.67 20.69
CA GLU A 166 5.90 3.31 21.20
C GLU A 166 5.06 3.31 22.48
N TRP A 167 4.11 2.37 22.57
CA TRP A 167 3.39 2.08 23.82
C TRP A 167 3.03 0.61 23.90
N THR A 168 2.80 0.12 25.11
CA THR A 168 2.41 -1.29 25.34
C THR A 168 1.03 -1.36 25.96
N GLU A 169 0.19 -2.20 25.38
CA GLU A 169 -1.16 -2.47 25.88
C GLU A 169 -1.49 -3.96 25.67
N ASP A 170 -2.03 -4.62 26.68
CA ASP A 170 -2.45 -6.04 26.65
C ASP A 170 -1.40 -7.03 26.09
N GLY A 171 -0.11 -6.74 26.29
CA GLY A 171 1.00 -7.58 25.83
C GLY A 171 1.43 -7.35 24.39
N ILE A 172 0.86 -6.36 23.72
CA ILE A 172 1.22 -5.91 22.37
C ILE A 172 2.10 -4.66 22.50
N LEU A 173 3.19 -4.60 21.75
CA LEU A 173 3.92 -3.36 21.49
C LEU A 173 3.27 -2.68 20.29
N TYR A 174 2.69 -1.50 20.49
CA TYR A 174 2.22 -0.64 19.41
C TYR A 174 3.31 0.34 19.01
N ILE A 175 3.42 0.58 17.72
CA ILE A 175 4.35 1.55 17.13
C ILE A 175 3.53 2.45 16.18
N GLY A 176 3.53 3.76 16.46
CA GLY A 176 2.93 4.74 15.58
C GLY A 176 3.58 4.73 14.20
N SER A 177 2.77 4.79 13.14
CA SER A 177 3.19 4.75 11.75
C SER A 177 2.60 5.92 10.97
N ALA A 178 3.01 6.06 9.72
CA ALA A 178 2.45 7.01 8.77
C ALA A 178 1.16 6.46 8.10
N PRO A 179 0.32 7.30 7.50
CA PRO A 179 -0.90 6.88 6.78
C PRO A 179 -0.55 6.29 5.41
N TYR A 180 0.00 5.08 5.40
CA TYR A 180 0.56 4.41 4.23
C TYR A 180 -0.45 4.31 3.08
N GLY A 181 -0.01 4.70 1.89
CA GLY A 181 -0.82 4.76 0.67
C GLY A 181 -1.33 6.17 0.32
N LEU A 182 -1.38 7.10 1.29
CA LEU A 182 -1.81 8.49 1.07
C LEU A 182 -0.64 9.47 1.04
N GLU A 183 0.52 9.08 1.55
CA GLU A 183 1.70 9.92 1.62
C GLU A 183 2.20 10.33 0.24
N GLY A 184 2.83 11.49 0.15
CA GLY A 184 3.50 11.96 -1.07
C GLY A 184 2.57 12.28 -2.24
N GLY A 185 1.30 11.90 -2.18
CA GLY A 185 0.30 12.21 -3.19
C GLY A 185 -0.32 13.58 -2.96
N THR A 186 -0.53 14.35 -4.03
CA THR A 186 -1.33 15.57 -4.02
C THR A 186 -2.57 15.42 -4.88
N GLU A 187 -2.50 14.69 -5.97
CA GLU A 187 -3.61 14.42 -6.87
C GLU A 187 -3.91 12.91 -6.87
N PHE A 188 -5.20 12.58 -6.74
CA PHE A 188 -5.71 11.22 -6.70
C PHE A 188 -6.76 11.04 -7.77
N PHE A 189 -6.71 9.90 -8.46
CA PHE A 189 -7.71 9.51 -9.44
C PHE A 189 -8.65 8.48 -8.83
N LEU A 190 -9.94 8.64 -9.06
CA LEU A 190 -10.97 7.70 -8.64
C LEU A 190 -11.66 7.15 -9.88
N TYR A 191 -11.56 5.84 -10.08
CA TYR A 191 -12.15 5.13 -11.20
C TYR A 191 -13.35 4.31 -10.74
N THR A 192 -14.43 4.33 -11.56
CA THR A 192 -15.64 3.54 -11.28
C THR A 192 -15.44 2.06 -11.66
N PRO A 193 -16.32 1.16 -11.20
CA PRO A 193 -16.31 -0.24 -11.62
C PRO A 193 -16.44 -0.45 -13.15
N GLU A 194 -17.03 0.49 -13.88
CA GLU A 194 -17.20 0.45 -15.34
C GLU A 194 -15.97 0.91 -16.11
N SER A 195 -14.94 1.45 -15.41
CA SER A 195 -13.70 1.86 -16.06
C SER A 195 -13.02 0.70 -16.76
N SER A 196 -12.36 0.99 -17.90
CA SER A 196 -11.55 0.00 -18.61
C SER A 196 -10.37 -0.46 -17.75
N THR A 197 -10.03 -1.75 -17.80
CA THR A 197 -8.78 -2.27 -17.22
C THR A 197 -7.52 -1.66 -17.84
N ASP A 198 -7.63 -0.90 -18.92
CA ASP A 198 -6.52 -0.14 -19.51
C ASP A 198 -5.94 0.92 -18.55
N VAL A 199 -6.69 1.31 -17.50
CA VAL A 199 -6.20 2.21 -16.44
C VAL A 199 -5.15 1.54 -15.54
N LEU A 200 -5.06 0.21 -15.53
CA LEU A 200 -4.04 -0.57 -14.80
C LEU A 200 -2.70 -0.53 -15.56
N THR A 201 -2.10 0.65 -15.61
CA THR A 201 -0.95 0.94 -16.47
C THR A 201 0.39 0.49 -15.89
N THR A 202 0.45 0.22 -14.59
CA THR A 202 1.67 -0.20 -13.90
C THR A 202 1.60 -1.65 -13.45
N GLU A 203 2.76 -2.26 -13.17
CA GLU A 203 2.81 -3.60 -12.62
C GLU A 203 2.15 -3.67 -11.22
N ALA A 204 2.34 -2.61 -10.40
CA ALA A 204 1.73 -2.52 -9.07
C ALA A 204 0.19 -2.56 -9.17
N LEU A 205 -0.41 -1.72 -10.00
CA LEU A 205 -1.85 -1.70 -10.23
C LEU A 205 -2.40 -3.05 -10.70
N GLN A 206 -1.69 -3.74 -11.61
CA GLN A 206 -2.10 -5.03 -12.14
C GLN A 206 -2.03 -6.15 -11.09
N VAL A 207 -1.02 -6.12 -10.21
CA VAL A 207 -0.83 -7.11 -9.14
C VAL A 207 -1.80 -6.89 -7.99
N GLU A 208 -2.10 -5.65 -7.66
CA GLU A 208 -2.97 -5.26 -6.55
C GLU A 208 -4.46 -5.37 -6.91
N TRP A 209 -4.80 -5.34 -8.20
CA TRP A 209 -6.19 -5.43 -8.64
C TRP A 209 -6.84 -6.75 -8.20
N PRO A 210 -7.98 -6.70 -7.48
CA PRO A 210 -8.59 -7.88 -6.88
C PRO A 210 -9.48 -8.67 -7.84
N GLU A 211 -9.01 -8.98 -9.06
CA GLU A 211 -9.77 -9.75 -10.06
C GLU A 211 -10.39 -11.03 -9.47
N TRP A 212 -9.68 -11.68 -8.56
CA TRP A 212 -10.09 -12.93 -7.89
C TRP A 212 -11.30 -12.75 -6.96
N ASN A 213 -11.65 -11.52 -6.59
CA ASN A 213 -12.77 -11.20 -5.70
C ASN A 213 -13.95 -10.53 -6.45
N LEU A 214 -13.85 -10.38 -7.77
CA LEU A 214 -14.91 -9.76 -8.54
C LEU A 214 -16.08 -10.73 -8.76
N PRO A 215 -17.33 -10.23 -8.80
CA PRO A 215 -18.47 -11.04 -9.20
C PRO A 215 -18.30 -11.59 -10.62
N GLU A 216 -18.75 -12.83 -10.87
CA GLU A 216 -18.72 -13.46 -12.21
C GLU A 216 -19.50 -12.66 -13.30
N THR A 217 -20.30 -11.67 -12.87
CA THR A 217 -21.10 -10.82 -13.75
C THR A 217 -20.39 -9.58 -14.24
N VAL A 218 -19.17 -9.32 -13.80
CA VAL A 218 -18.37 -8.18 -14.28
C VAL A 218 -18.00 -8.42 -15.75
N PRO A 219 -18.28 -7.48 -16.66
CA PRO A 219 -17.91 -7.59 -18.06
C PRO A 219 -16.38 -7.63 -18.25
N ASP A 220 -15.91 -8.45 -19.18
CA ASP A 220 -14.50 -8.51 -19.55
C ASP A 220 -13.96 -7.12 -19.92
N GLY A 221 -12.80 -6.77 -19.37
CA GLY A 221 -12.12 -5.50 -19.64
C GLY A 221 -12.63 -4.32 -18.80
N GLN A 222 -13.48 -4.55 -17.80
CA GLN A 222 -13.85 -3.56 -16.79
C GLN A 222 -13.20 -3.85 -15.45
N LEU A 223 -12.99 -2.81 -14.63
CA LEU A 223 -12.41 -2.95 -13.29
C LEU A 223 -13.27 -3.81 -12.37
N GLY A 224 -14.59 -3.62 -12.40
CA GLY A 224 -15.56 -4.32 -11.56
C GLY A 224 -15.55 -3.89 -10.09
N CYS A 225 -14.68 -2.97 -9.70
CA CYS A 225 -14.57 -2.38 -8.37
C CYS A 225 -14.16 -0.92 -8.49
N TRP A 226 -14.38 -0.14 -7.42
CA TRP A 226 -13.83 1.21 -7.34
C TRP A 226 -12.33 1.16 -7.09
N LEU A 227 -11.59 2.07 -7.72
CA LEU A 227 -10.15 2.23 -7.58
C LEU A 227 -9.82 3.68 -7.25
N LEU A 228 -9.23 3.94 -6.08
CA LEU A 228 -8.61 5.22 -5.73
C LEU A 228 -7.10 5.08 -5.88
N TYR A 229 -6.51 5.86 -6.77
CA TYR A 229 -5.11 5.75 -7.17
C TYR A 229 -4.30 6.99 -6.80
N ASN A 230 -3.26 6.77 -6.00
CA ASN A 230 -2.19 7.73 -5.72
C ASN A 230 -1.12 7.59 -6.81
N GLN A 231 -1.23 8.37 -7.87
CA GLN A 231 -0.32 8.28 -9.02
C GLN A 231 1.14 8.62 -8.65
N ALA A 232 1.34 9.54 -7.71
CA ALA A 232 2.69 9.96 -7.32
C ALA A 232 3.52 8.84 -6.69
N MET A 233 2.85 7.91 -6.00
CA MET A 233 3.48 6.82 -5.26
C MET A 233 3.19 5.45 -5.86
N ASP A 234 2.41 5.37 -6.94
CA ASP A 234 1.97 4.13 -7.58
C ASP A 234 1.27 3.18 -6.58
N GLN A 235 0.30 3.72 -5.83
CA GLN A 235 -0.42 3.02 -4.76
C GLN A 235 -1.92 3.08 -5.00
N ALA A 236 -2.59 1.96 -4.80
CA ALA A 236 -3.99 1.81 -5.16
C ALA A 236 -4.84 1.25 -4.01
N PHE A 237 -6.00 1.86 -3.81
CA PHE A 237 -7.04 1.40 -2.90
C PHE A 237 -8.20 0.87 -3.71
N PHE A 238 -8.68 -0.33 -3.41
CA PHE A 238 -9.81 -0.95 -4.09
C PHE A 238 -10.99 -1.15 -3.14
N SER A 239 -12.22 -1.07 -3.68
CA SER A 239 -13.39 -1.55 -2.94
C SER A 239 -13.44 -3.09 -2.98
N TYR A 240 -13.82 -3.69 -1.84
CA TYR A 240 -14.07 -5.12 -1.71
C TYR A 240 -15.52 -5.28 -1.25
N ASP A 241 -16.40 -5.77 -2.13
CA ASP A 241 -17.79 -6.07 -1.82
C ASP A 241 -17.98 -7.47 -1.21
#